data_f109edc5ce8fca540b2f19b2f2f38307
#
_entry.id   f109edc5ce8fca540b2f19b2f2f38307
#
_cell.length_a   1.000
_cell.length_b   1.000
_cell.length_c   1.000
_cell.angle_alpha   90.00
_cell.angle_beta   90.00
_cell.angle_gamma   90.00
#
_symmetry.space_group_name_H-M   'P 1'
#
loop_
_entity.id
_entity.type
_entity.pdbx_description
1 polymer ?
#
loop_
_entity_poly.entity_id
_entity_poly.type
_entity_poly.pdbx_seq_one_letter_code
_entity_poly.pdbx_strand_id
1 'polypeptide(L)'
;MRDRWAVILAGGDGTRLQSMTRTITGDNRPKQFVPVIGGSTLLNQTRRRVALSIESSRTLIVVTQKHQRFYKSLAEEIPRSLLLEQPVNKGTAPAILYSLLRIAAKSPRAVVTLFPSDHFFADDEEFMSHIDVAIDAVEVQPETVMLLGITPTTPETEYGWIEPQPSILASVQKSITRVSKFWEKPSLTLATSLMSRGCLWNSFVMVGCVDALLKMIRAAMPEMYAAFAAIAPAYETANEHKALAELYSQIEDANFSHQVLAVRPEDLMVMRVGDVGWSDLGEPNRVLSTLARLGVQSELAMSAS
;
A
#
# COMPACT_ATOMS: atom_id res chain seq x y z
N MET A 1 3.36 4.97 -24.53
CA MET A 1 3.47 5.09 -23.07
C MET A 1 2.09 4.74 -22.50
N ARG A 2 2.00 3.88 -21.48
CA ARG A 2 0.75 3.53 -20.83
C ARG A 2 0.34 4.63 -19.85
N ASP A 3 -0.96 4.74 -19.55
CA ASP A 3 -1.43 5.64 -18.50
C ASP A 3 -0.92 5.18 -17.14
N ARG A 4 -0.30 6.08 -16.37
CA ARG A 4 0.17 5.83 -15.00
C ARG A 4 -0.92 6.22 -14.02
N TRP A 5 -1.32 5.30 -13.16
CA TRP A 5 -2.30 5.50 -12.12
C TRP A 5 -1.73 5.18 -10.74
N ALA A 6 -2.19 5.90 -9.75
CA ALA A 6 -1.91 5.59 -8.35
C ALA A 6 -3.18 5.22 -7.60
N VAL A 7 -3.05 4.33 -6.63
CA VAL A 7 -4.07 4.03 -5.62
C VAL A 7 -3.47 4.23 -4.25
N ILE A 8 -4.00 5.16 -3.47
CA ILE A 8 -3.61 5.40 -2.08
C ILE A 8 -4.63 4.72 -1.16
N LEU A 9 -4.19 3.73 -0.41
CA LEU A 9 -5.02 2.93 0.49
C LEU A 9 -5.12 3.61 1.86
N ALA A 10 -6.23 4.28 2.13
CA ALA A 10 -6.48 5.06 3.34
C ALA A 10 -7.68 4.56 4.17
N GLY A 11 -8.12 3.31 3.97
CA GLY A 11 -9.29 2.70 4.62
C GLY A 11 -9.01 2.03 5.97
N GLY A 12 -7.75 1.89 6.38
CA GLY A 12 -7.36 1.18 7.60
C GLY A 12 -7.81 1.88 8.89
N ASP A 13 -8.15 1.09 9.93
CA ASP A 13 -8.61 1.61 11.23
C ASP A 13 -7.49 2.09 12.15
N GLY A 14 -6.23 1.70 11.90
CA GLY A 14 -5.05 2.17 12.64
C GLY A 14 -5.07 1.87 14.14
N THR A 15 -5.69 0.76 14.56
CA THR A 15 -5.98 0.44 15.96
C THR A 15 -4.76 0.38 16.87
N ARG A 16 -3.62 -0.10 16.37
CA ARG A 16 -2.37 -0.25 17.14
C ARG A 16 -1.79 1.07 17.66
N LEU A 17 -2.06 2.17 16.99
CA LEU A 17 -1.56 3.51 17.37
C LEU A 17 -2.63 4.41 18.00
N GLN A 18 -3.82 3.92 18.30
CA GLN A 18 -4.91 4.77 18.79
C GLN A 18 -4.60 5.53 20.09
N SER A 19 -3.82 4.95 21.02
CA SER A 19 -3.39 5.67 22.22
C SER A 19 -2.54 6.89 21.85
N MET A 20 -1.54 6.71 20.96
CA MET A 20 -0.67 7.78 20.50
C MET A 20 -1.43 8.83 19.66
N THR A 21 -2.28 8.38 18.72
CA THR A 21 -3.07 9.31 17.90
C THR A 21 -4.02 10.15 18.75
N ARG A 22 -4.60 9.57 19.80
CA ARG A 22 -5.44 10.31 20.77
C ARG A 22 -4.62 11.37 21.52
N THR A 23 -3.40 11.08 21.92
CA THR A 23 -2.50 12.07 22.57
C THR A 23 -2.21 13.25 21.63
N ILE A 24 -1.98 12.99 20.33
CA ILE A 24 -1.65 14.02 19.34
C ILE A 24 -2.87 14.88 18.97
N THR A 25 -4.06 14.25 18.84
CA THR A 25 -5.22 14.91 18.20
C THR A 25 -6.44 15.05 19.08
N GLY A 26 -6.45 14.46 20.28
CA GLY A 26 -7.58 14.44 21.18
C GLY A 26 -8.69 13.45 20.84
N ASP A 27 -8.55 12.69 19.74
CA ASP A 27 -9.55 11.70 19.30
C ASP A 27 -8.91 10.40 18.76
N ASN A 28 -9.76 9.40 18.46
CA ASN A 28 -9.33 8.07 17.96
C ASN A 28 -9.23 8.02 16.44
N ARG A 29 -8.73 9.08 15.78
CA ARG A 29 -8.60 9.03 14.33
C ARG A 29 -7.50 8.05 13.90
N PRO A 30 -7.69 7.36 12.77
CA PRO A 30 -6.64 6.50 12.20
C PRO A 30 -5.38 7.30 11.86
N LYS A 31 -4.22 6.65 11.96
CA LYS A 31 -2.91 7.32 11.84
C LYS A 31 -2.69 8.07 10.53
N GLN A 32 -3.30 7.62 9.41
CA GLN A 32 -3.21 8.31 8.12
C GLN A 32 -3.78 9.73 8.14
N PHE A 33 -4.68 10.02 9.09
CA PHE A 33 -5.27 11.36 9.27
C PHE A 33 -4.62 12.16 10.39
N VAL A 34 -3.45 11.71 10.90
CA VAL A 34 -2.73 12.35 11.99
C VAL A 34 -1.43 12.95 11.47
N PRO A 35 -1.06 14.19 11.89
CA PRO A 35 0.25 14.77 11.61
C PRO A 35 1.31 14.19 12.57
N VAL A 36 1.63 12.91 12.41
CA VAL A 36 2.61 12.20 13.26
C VAL A 36 4.01 12.78 13.09
N ILE A 37 4.36 13.19 11.87
CA ILE A 37 5.66 13.74 11.50
C ILE A 37 5.44 14.97 10.63
N GLY A 38 6.10 16.10 10.94
CA GLY A 38 6.20 17.25 10.04
C GLY A 38 4.93 18.09 9.83
N GLY A 39 3.98 18.11 10.77
CA GLY A 39 2.83 19.04 10.75
C GLY A 39 1.77 18.78 9.66
N SER A 40 1.94 17.78 8.82
CA SER A 40 0.97 17.34 7.79
C SER A 40 0.57 15.89 8.01
N THR A 41 -0.68 15.54 7.72
CA THR A 41 -1.16 14.15 7.87
C THR A 41 -0.36 13.20 6.97
N LEU A 42 -0.20 11.93 7.39
CA LEU A 42 0.51 10.94 6.59
C LEU A 42 -0.13 10.74 5.21
N LEU A 43 -1.46 10.81 5.13
CA LEU A 43 -2.17 10.78 3.85
C LEU A 43 -1.76 11.96 2.94
N ASN A 44 -1.67 13.18 3.48
CA ASN A 44 -1.25 14.33 2.68
C ASN A 44 0.22 14.26 2.27
N GLN A 45 1.10 13.71 3.13
CA GLN A 45 2.49 13.42 2.75
C GLN A 45 2.54 12.41 1.61
N THR A 46 1.77 11.32 1.69
CA THR A 46 1.68 10.32 0.61
C THR A 46 1.15 10.93 -0.68
N ARG A 47 0.12 11.78 -0.62
CA ARG A 47 -0.41 12.49 -1.82
C ARG A 47 0.67 13.36 -2.49
N ARG A 48 1.46 14.10 -1.69
CA ARG A 48 2.55 14.95 -2.22
C ARG A 48 3.65 14.10 -2.86
N ARG A 49 4.05 13.01 -2.20
CA ARG A 49 5.02 12.05 -2.71
C ARG A 49 4.57 11.48 -4.06
N VAL A 50 3.36 10.96 -4.14
CA VAL A 50 2.79 10.38 -5.37
C VAL A 50 2.77 11.40 -6.50
N ALA A 51 2.46 12.68 -6.21
CA ALA A 51 2.39 13.74 -7.19
C ALA A 51 3.75 14.09 -7.84
N LEU A 52 4.88 13.58 -7.31
CA LEU A 52 6.19 13.73 -7.94
C LEU A 52 6.31 12.95 -9.28
N SER A 53 5.54 11.85 -9.45
CA SER A 53 5.63 11.01 -10.66
C SER A 53 4.28 10.68 -11.29
N ILE A 54 3.16 10.83 -10.56
CA ILE A 54 1.82 10.47 -11.03
C ILE A 54 0.88 11.63 -10.80
N GLU A 55 0.18 12.04 -11.84
CA GLU A 55 -0.76 13.16 -11.79
C GLU A 55 -1.90 12.95 -10.78
N SER A 56 -2.28 14.00 -10.06
CA SER A 56 -3.40 13.96 -9.11
C SER A 56 -4.72 13.56 -9.77
N SER A 57 -4.91 13.88 -11.06
CA SER A 57 -6.07 13.47 -11.87
C SER A 57 -6.15 11.97 -12.14
N ARG A 58 -5.07 11.23 -11.87
CA ARG A 58 -4.94 9.76 -11.99
C ARG A 58 -4.57 9.09 -10.67
N THR A 59 -4.90 9.73 -9.56
CA THR A 59 -4.66 9.20 -8.21
C THR A 59 -5.99 8.92 -7.53
N LEU A 60 -6.34 7.64 -7.36
CA LEU A 60 -7.48 7.18 -6.57
C LEU A 60 -7.09 7.15 -5.09
N ILE A 61 -7.99 7.60 -4.22
CA ILE A 61 -7.84 7.49 -2.77
C ILE A 61 -8.98 6.61 -2.24
N VAL A 62 -8.62 5.52 -1.58
CA VAL A 62 -9.58 4.58 -1.01
C VAL A 62 -9.72 4.85 0.47
N VAL A 63 -10.93 5.17 0.90
CA VAL A 63 -11.28 5.47 2.29
C VAL A 63 -12.41 4.55 2.77
N THR A 64 -12.69 4.57 4.05
CA THR A 64 -13.83 3.86 4.65
C THR A 64 -14.83 4.87 5.19
N GLN A 65 -16.12 4.66 4.93
CA GLN A 65 -17.22 5.57 5.30
C GLN A 65 -17.23 5.93 6.78
N LYS A 66 -16.87 4.98 7.65
CA LYS A 66 -16.70 5.19 9.10
C LYS A 66 -15.75 6.34 9.45
N HIS A 67 -14.79 6.66 8.57
CA HIS A 67 -13.79 7.72 8.78
C HIS A 67 -14.16 9.05 8.11
N GLN A 68 -15.37 9.21 7.57
CA GLN A 68 -15.80 10.36 6.77
C GLN A 68 -15.47 11.72 7.41
N ARG A 69 -15.69 11.86 8.73
CA ARG A 69 -15.38 13.09 9.47
C ARG A 69 -13.91 13.53 9.37
N PHE A 70 -12.97 12.60 9.09
CA PHE A 70 -11.54 12.89 9.04
C PHE A 70 -11.01 13.20 7.63
N TYR A 71 -11.77 12.86 6.59
CA TYR A 71 -11.42 13.18 5.20
C TYR A 71 -12.44 14.10 4.52
N LYS A 72 -13.34 14.74 5.28
CA LYS A 72 -14.36 15.64 4.71
C LYS A 72 -13.72 16.76 3.88
N SER A 73 -12.71 17.44 4.41
CA SER A 73 -11.99 18.49 3.68
C SER A 73 -11.34 17.96 2.39
N LEU A 74 -10.75 16.77 2.44
CA LEU A 74 -10.20 16.11 1.27
C LEU A 74 -11.28 15.82 0.22
N ALA A 75 -12.46 15.39 0.64
CA ALA A 75 -13.58 15.10 -0.25
C ALA A 75 -14.14 16.36 -0.93
N GLU A 76 -13.89 17.55 -0.36
CA GLU A 76 -14.21 18.85 -0.97
C GLU A 76 -13.15 19.32 -1.98
N GLU A 77 -11.89 18.83 -1.84
CA GLU A 77 -10.75 19.21 -2.69
C GLU A 77 -10.64 18.37 -3.96
N ILE A 78 -11.04 17.11 -3.93
CA ILE A 78 -10.81 16.16 -5.03
C ILE A 78 -12.12 15.76 -5.73
N PRO A 79 -12.09 15.45 -7.04
CA PRO A 79 -13.24 14.91 -7.74
C PRO A 79 -13.78 13.62 -7.08
N ARG A 80 -15.11 13.50 -6.97
CA ARG A 80 -15.75 12.30 -6.42
C ARG A 80 -15.33 11.01 -7.12
N SER A 81 -15.04 11.06 -8.40
CA SER A 81 -14.58 9.90 -9.18
C SER A 81 -13.20 9.38 -8.77
N LEU A 82 -12.43 10.16 -7.99
CA LEU A 82 -11.10 9.82 -7.49
C LEU A 82 -11.12 9.43 -5.99
N LEU A 83 -12.25 9.61 -5.29
CA LEU A 83 -12.42 9.17 -3.91
C LEU A 83 -13.33 7.94 -3.87
N LEU A 84 -12.75 6.78 -3.54
CA LEU A 84 -13.49 5.52 -3.43
C LEU A 84 -13.85 5.25 -1.98
N GLU A 85 -15.12 5.29 -1.66
CA GLU A 85 -15.64 5.06 -0.30
C GLU A 85 -16.09 3.62 -0.14
N GLN A 86 -15.38 2.85 0.69
CA GLN A 86 -15.83 1.53 1.13
C GLN A 86 -16.87 1.67 2.23
N PRO A 87 -17.99 0.90 2.20
CA PRO A 87 -19.01 0.93 3.27
C PRO A 87 -18.42 0.58 4.63
N VAL A 88 -17.59 -0.47 4.68
CA VAL A 88 -16.86 -0.94 5.88
C VAL A 88 -15.46 -1.41 5.48
N ASN A 89 -14.56 -1.53 6.45
CA ASN A 89 -13.24 -2.11 6.23
C ASN A 89 -13.36 -3.64 6.22
N LYS A 90 -13.06 -4.26 5.08
CA LYS A 90 -13.00 -5.71 4.84
C LYS A 90 -11.58 -6.16 4.47
N GLY A 91 -10.57 -5.42 4.93
CA GLY A 91 -9.18 -5.69 4.62
C GLY A 91 -8.70 -5.04 3.31
N THR A 92 -7.46 -5.38 2.93
CA THR A 92 -6.79 -4.72 1.81
C THR A 92 -7.18 -5.28 0.44
N ALA A 93 -7.55 -6.56 0.34
CA ALA A 93 -7.88 -7.16 -0.96
C ALA A 93 -9.15 -6.58 -1.60
N PRO A 94 -10.28 -6.37 -0.90
CA PRO A 94 -11.46 -5.72 -1.46
C PRO A 94 -11.18 -4.28 -1.92
N ALA A 95 -10.41 -3.51 -1.12
CA ALA A 95 -10.04 -2.15 -1.45
C ALA A 95 -9.23 -2.06 -2.75
N ILE A 96 -8.24 -2.93 -2.90
CA ILE A 96 -7.39 -3.03 -4.10
C ILE A 96 -8.23 -3.47 -5.29
N LEU A 97 -9.01 -4.54 -5.18
CA LEU A 97 -9.80 -5.07 -6.27
C LEU A 97 -10.81 -4.05 -6.80
N TYR A 98 -11.53 -3.36 -5.90
CA TYR A 98 -12.45 -2.29 -6.26
C TYR A 98 -11.75 -1.18 -7.05
N SER A 99 -10.59 -0.73 -6.56
CA SER A 99 -9.80 0.32 -7.23
C SER A 99 -9.34 -0.11 -8.63
N LEU A 100 -8.83 -1.32 -8.75
CA LEU A 100 -8.34 -1.85 -10.02
C LEU A 100 -9.46 -1.99 -11.07
N LEU A 101 -10.64 -2.46 -10.67
CA LEU A 101 -11.79 -2.55 -11.59
C LEU A 101 -12.26 -1.16 -12.04
N ARG A 102 -12.22 -0.15 -11.15
CA ARG A 102 -12.52 1.25 -11.50
C ARG A 102 -11.50 1.82 -12.50
N ILE A 103 -10.21 1.54 -12.31
CA ILE A 103 -9.15 1.95 -13.25
C ILE A 103 -9.29 1.20 -14.57
N ALA A 104 -9.50 -0.12 -14.54
CA ALA A 104 -9.61 -0.94 -15.75
C ALA A 104 -10.74 -0.48 -16.67
N ALA A 105 -11.87 -0.02 -16.10
CA ALA A 105 -12.99 0.53 -16.88
C ALA A 105 -12.62 1.82 -17.63
N LYS A 106 -11.68 2.62 -17.11
CA LYS A 106 -11.25 3.89 -17.72
C LYS A 106 -10.00 3.73 -18.59
N SER A 107 -9.04 2.94 -18.11
CA SER A 107 -7.71 2.77 -18.69
C SER A 107 -7.29 1.30 -18.63
N PRO A 108 -7.79 0.42 -19.51
CA PRO A 108 -7.58 -1.02 -19.43
C PRO A 108 -6.12 -1.45 -19.62
N ARG A 109 -5.26 -0.55 -20.08
CA ARG A 109 -3.81 -0.77 -20.23
C ARG A 109 -2.96 0.03 -19.25
N ALA A 110 -3.56 0.56 -18.19
CA ALA A 110 -2.86 1.37 -17.20
C ALA A 110 -1.76 0.57 -16.48
N VAL A 111 -0.68 1.26 -16.12
CA VAL A 111 0.24 0.81 -15.06
C VAL A 111 -0.24 1.44 -13.76
N VAL A 112 -0.45 0.63 -12.74
CA VAL A 112 -0.99 1.04 -11.44
C VAL A 112 0.08 0.86 -10.38
N THR A 113 0.29 1.89 -9.57
CA THR A 113 1.09 1.82 -8.35
C THR A 113 0.18 1.90 -7.13
N LEU A 114 0.28 0.94 -6.24
CA LEU A 114 -0.46 0.89 -4.98
C LEU A 114 0.43 1.44 -3.86
N PHE A 115 -0.12 2.37 -3.07
CA PHE A 115 0.58 2.99 -1.94
C PHE A 115 -0.24 2.86 -0.65
N PRO A 116 0.37 2.42 0.47
CA PRO A 116 -0.21 2.66 1.78
C PRO A 116 -0.19 4.16 2.11
N SER A 117 -1.24 4.67 2.74
CA SER A 117 -1.39 6.09 3.06
C SER A 117 -0.68 6.54 4.33
N ASP A 118 -0.08 5.61 5.05
CA ASP A 118 0.32 5.75 6.45
C ASP A 118 1.79 5.35 6.69
N HIS A 119 2.56 5.18 5.61
CA HIS A 119 4.00 4.94 5.65
C HIS A 119 4.78 6.25 5.49
N PHE A 120 5.92 6.31 6.14
CA PHE A 120 6.86 7.41 6.08
C PHE A 120 8.08 7.03 5.23
N PHE A 121 8.59 8.00 4.50
CA PHE A 121 9.88 7.96 3.80
C PHE A 121 10.61 9.26 4.12
N ALA A 122 11.91 9.18 4.39
CA ALA A 122 12.71 10.38 4.66
C ALA A 122 13.12 11.09 3.36
N ASP A 123 13.25 10.33 2.28
CA ASP A 123 13.58 10.84 0.94
C ASP A 123 12.49 10.42 -0.05
N ASP A 124 11.53 11.31 -0.25
CA ASP A 124 10.40 11.11 -1.14
C ASP A 124 10.83 11.10 -2.63
N GLU A 125 11.82 11.93 -3.01
CA GLU A 125 12.30 12.03 -4.40
C GLU A 125 13.05 10.76 -4.79
N GLU A 126 14.00 10.31 -3.97
CA GLU A 126 14.74 9.07 -4.21
C GLU A 126 13.79 7.86 -4.24
N PHE A 127 12.80 7.81 -3.32
CA PHE A 127 11.82 6.74 -3.33
C PHE A 127 10.99 6.74 -4.63
N MET A 128 10.52 7.90 -5.09
CA MET A 128 9.73 8.00 -6.32
C MET A 128 10.57 7.72 -7.57
N SER A 129 11.88 7.96 -7.55
CA SER A 129 12.79 7.53 -8.63
C SER A 129 12.81 6.00 -8.78
N HIS A 130 12.72 5.25 -7.68
CA HIS A 130 12.57 3.79 -7.71
C HIS A 130 11.20 3.37 -8.29
N ILE A 131 10.14 4.14 -8.00
CA ILE A 131 8.82 3.88 -8.61
C ILE A 131 8.87 4.04 -10.12
N ASP A 132 9.53 5.08 -10.63
CA ASP A 132 9.67 5.28 -12.08
C ASP A 132 10.42 4.10 -12.74
N VAL A 133 11.51 3.64 -12.13
CA VAL A 133 12.24 2.45 -12.60
C VAL A 133 11.34 1.19 -12.57
N ALA A 134 10.53 1.02 -11.52
CA ALA A 134 9.60 -0.10 -11.43
C ALA A 134 8.50 -0.05 -12.50
N ILE A 135 7.98 1.15 -12.81
CA ILE A 135 7.01 1.36 -13.88
C ILE A 135 7.61 0.97 -15.23
N ASP A 136 8.83 1.45 -15.54
CA ASP A 136 9.52 1.15 -16.79
C ASP A 136 9.78 -0.37 -16.92
N ALA A 137 10.17 -1.04 -15.83
CA ALA A 137 10.36 -2.50 -15.83
C ALA A 137 9.05 -3.26 -16.09
N VAL A 138 7.93 -2.82 -15.50
CA VAL A 138 6.61 -3.41 -15.73
C VAL A 138 6.10 -3.12 -17.14
N GLU A 139 6.42 -1.97 -17.75
CA GLU A 139 6.07 -1.72 -19.16
C GLU A 139 6.77 -2.70 -20.11
N VAL A 140 7.98 -3.16 -19.76
CA VAL A 140 8.74 -4.18 -20.53
C VAL A 140 8.21 -5.59 -20.28
N GLN A 141 7.77 -5.90 -19.03
CA GLN A 141 7.25 -7.21 -18.62
C GLN A 141 5.83 -7.07 -18.02
N PRO A 142 4.81 -6.79 -18.85
CA PRO A 142 3.49 -6.36 -18.38
C PRO A 142 2.68 -7.44 -17.64
N GLU A 143 3.09 -8.68 -17.68
CA GLU A 143 2.46 -9.79 -16.95
C GLU A 143 2.96 -9.94 -15.51
N THR A 144 3.98 -9.17 -15.11
CA THR A 144 4.56 -9.26 -13.76
C THR A 144 4.07 -8.14 -12.85
N VAL A 145 4.07 -8.41 -11.55
CA VAL A 145 3.82 -7.42 -10.49
C VAL A 145 5.11 -7.18 -9.72
N MET A 146 5.56 -5.93 -9.68
CA MET A 146 6.79 -5.51 -9.01
C MET A 146 6.52 -5.07 -7.58
N LEU A 147 7.12 -5.73 -6.60
CA LEU A 147 7.13 -5.32 -5.20
C LEU A 147 8.34 -4.44 -4.91
N LEU A 148 8.17 -3.39 -4.09
CA LEU A 148 9.27 -2.57 -3.59
C LEU A 148 9.72 -3.15 -2.25
N GLY A 149 10.90 -3.79 -2.24
CA GLY A 149 11.46 -4.47 -1.08
C GLY A 149 12.48 -3.61 -0.35
N ILE A 150 12.31 -3.43 0.96
CA ILE A 150 13.20 -2.67 1.84
C ILE A 150 14.25 -3.61 2.46
N THR A 151 15.50 -3.17 2.51
CA THR A 151 16.57 -3.91 3.19
C THR A 151 16.30 -3.94 4.70
N PRO A 152 16.16 -5.13 5.33
CA PRO A 152 15.87 -5.23 6.75
C PRO A 152 17.06 -4.80 7.61
N THR A 153 16.77 -4.12 8.71
CA THR A 153 17.73 -3.76 9.76
C THR A 153 17.55 -4.59 11.03
N THR A 154 16.38 -5.22 11.19
CA THR A 154 15.99 -6.04 12.34
C THR A 154 15.15 -7.24 11.88
N PRO A 155 15.04 -8.33 12.64
CA PRO A 155 14.17 -9.47 12.30
C PRO A 155 12.71 -9.20 12.69
N GLU A 156 12.05 -8.26 12.02
CA GLU A 156 10.68 -7.85 12.29
C GLU A 156 9.65 -8.97 12.04
N THR A 157 8.79 -9.21 12.99
CA THR A 157 7.73 -10.23 12.91
C THR A 157 6.39 -9.67 12.43
N GLU A 158 6.22 -8.35 12.47
CA GLU A 158 4.97 -7.69 12.06
C GLU A 158 4.93 -7.32 10.57
N TYR A 159 6.02 -7.56 9.83
CA TYR A 159 6.11 -7.28 8.40
C TYR A 159 5.90 -8.54 7.54
N GLY A 160 5.44 -8.32 6.32
CA GLY A 160 5.65 -9.27 5.23
C GLY A 160 7.11 -9.29 4.80
N TRP A 161 7.61 -10.48 4.46
CA TRP A 161 8.96 -10.68 3.95
C TRP A 161 8.94 -11.26 2.55
N ILE A 162 9.84 -10.77 1.71
CA ILE A 162 9.99 -11.17 0.33
C ILE A 162 11.31 -11.92 0.20
N GLU A 163 11.25 -13.18 -0.20
CA GLU A 163 12.41 -14.01 -0.49
C GLU A 163 12.71 -13.96 -1.99
N PRO A 164 13.77 -13.27 -2.41
CA PRO A 164 14.14 -13.21 -3.83
C PRO A 164 14.71 -14.55 -4.28
N GLN A 165 14.53 -14.89 -5.56
CA GLN A 165 15.24 -16.02 -6.15
C GLN A 165 16.74 -15.74 -6.17
N PRO A 166 17.58 -16.75 -5.91
CA PRO A 166 19.03 -16.61 -6.06
C PRO A 166 19.36 -16.20 -7.50
N SER A 167 20.08 -15.09 -7.65
CA SER A 167 20.58 -14.65 -8.97
C SER A 167 22.03 -15.06 -9.15
N ILE A 168 22.32 -15.82 -10.19
CA ILE A 168 23.69 -16.20 -10.59
C ILE A 168 24.45 -15.00 -11.17
N LEU A 169 23.74 -13.94 -11.59
CA LEU A 169 24.28 -12.74 -12.25
C LEU A 169 24.26 -11.50 -11.35
N ALA A 170 24.41 -11.65 -10.04
CA ALA A 170 24.25 -10.58 -9.05
C ALA A 170 25.24 -9.39 -9.17
N SER A 171 26.03 -9.27 -10.22
CA SER A 171 27.16 -8.32 -10.25
C SER A 171 26.94 -7.01 -11.01
N VAL A 172 25.90 -6.80 -11.80
CA VAL A 172 25.88 -5.60 -12.67
C VAL A 172 24.55 -4.87 -12.81
N GLN A 173 23.40 -5.46 -12.48
CA GLN A 173 22.13 -4.72 -12.65
C GLN A 173 21.24 -4.80 -11.43
N LYS A 174 21.17 -3.64 -10.76
CA LYS A 174 20.23 -3.35 -9.69
C LYS A 174 19.04 -4.32 -9.63
N SER A 175 19.22 -5.38 -8.80
CA SER A 175 18.24 -5.68 -7.80
C SER A 175 16.79 -5.97 -8.21
N ILE A 176 16.45 -6.20 -9.47
CA ILE A 176 15.13 -6.75 -9.83
C ILE A 176 15.28 -8.25 -10.01
N THR A 177 14.59 -9.03 -9.19
CA THR A 177 14.62 -10.50 -9.23
C THR A 177 13.21 -11.06 -9.09
N ARG A 178 13.02 -12.32 -9.54
CA ARG A 178 11.75 -13.03 -9.26
C ARG A 178 11.64 -13.31 -7.76
N VAL A 179 10.41 -13.35 -7.27
CA VAL A 179 10.11 -13.75 -5.90
C VAL A 179 10.07 -15.28 -5.85
N SER A 180 10.81 -15.86 -4.91
CA SER A 180 10.77 -17.29 -4.60
C SER A 180 9.59 -17.60 -3.67
N LYS A 181 9.43 -16.78 -2.63
CA LYS A 181 8.37 -16.93 -1.66
C LYS A 181 8.04 -15.61 -0.96
N PHE A 182 6.78 -15.45 -0.59
CA PHE A 182 6.31 -14.37 0.26
C PHE A 182 5.91 -14.94 1.63
N TRP A 183 6.34 -14.27 2.70
CA TRP A 183 6.09 -14.68 4.06
C TRP A 183 5.35 -13.57 4.80
N GLU A 184 4.12 -13.80 5.21
CA GLU A 184 3.36 -12.82 5.98
C GLU A 184 3.57 -13.07 7.46
N LYS A 185 4.08 -12.08 8.17
CA LYS A 185 4.28 -12.06 9.63
C LYS A 185 4.91 -13.34 10.17
N PRO A 186 6.17 -13.64 9.85
CA PRO A 186 6.86 -14.85 10.28
C PRO A 186 7.14 -14.84 11.79
N SER A 187 7.41 -16.01 12.37
CA SER A 187 7.97 -16.09 13.72
C SER A 187 9.35 -15.43 13.80
N LEU A 188 9.79 -15.04 14.99
CA LEU A 188 11.10 -14.40 15.19
C LEU A 188 12.26 -15.27 14.66
N THR A 189 12.21 -16.58 14.92
CA THR A 189 13.21 -17.53 14.39
C THR A 189 13.26 -17.50 12.86
N LEU A 190 12.10 -17.50 12.21
CA LEU A 190 12.03 -17.43 10.76
C LEU A 190 12.48 -16.06 10.24
N ALA A 191 12.05 -14.95 10.86
CA ALA A 191 12.46 -13.60 10.48
C ALA A 191 13.99 -13.42 10.55
N THR A 192 14.63 -13.95 11.60
CA THR A 192 16.10 -13.96 11.74
C THR A 192 16.76 -14.74 10.61
N SER A 193 16.22 -15.90 10.26
CA SER A 193 16.72 -16.70 9.13
C SER A 193 16.50 -15.99 7.81
N LEU A 194 15.33 -15.36 7.58
CA LEU A 194 15.05 -14.61 6.36
C LEU A 194 16.02 -13.43 6.20
N MET A 195 16.28 -12.70 7.29
CA MET A 195 17.22 -11.59 7.29
C MET A 195 18.65 -12.06 6.91
N SER A 196 19.14 -13.15 7.49
CA SER A 196 20.48 -13.70 7.20
C SER A 196 20.60 -14.20 5.75
N ARG A 197 19.51 -14.56 5.10
CA ARG A 197 19.46 -14.99 3.69
C ARG A 197 19.31 -13.82 2.71
N GLY A 198 19.29 -12.56 3.18
CA GLY A 198 19.17 -11.38 2.35
C GLY A 198 17.77 -11.12 1.80
N CYS A 199 16.74 -11.70 2.44
CA CYS A 199 15.34 -11.40 2.14
C CYS A 199 15.02 -9.94 2.50
N LEU A 200 13.91 -9.41 1.96
CA LEU A 200 13.52 -8.01 2.06
C LEU A 200 12.22 -7.87 2.83
N TRP A 201 12.03 -6.75 3.51
CA TRP A 201 10.71 -6.38 4.02
C TRP A 201 9.81 -5.92 2.88
N ASN A 202 8.53 -6.29 2.95
CA ASN A 202 7.51 -5.78 2.06
C ASN A 202 7.09 -4.37 2.48
N SER A 203 7.39 -3.36 1.66
CA SER A 203 6.91 -1.98 1.88
C SER A 203 5.39 -1.83 1.66
N PHE A 204 4.73 -2.85 1.16
CA PHE A 204 3.35 -2.80 0.65
C PHE A 204 3.15 -1.83 -0.53
N VAL A 205 4.23 -1.31 -1.10
CA VAL A 205 4.19 -0.57 -2.37
C VAL A 205 4.46 -1.53 -3.51
N MET A 206 3.61 -1.53 -4.52
CA MET A 206 3.71 -2.43 -5.66
C MET A 206 3.27 -1.77 -6.96
N VAL A 207 3.89 -2.18 -8.06
CA VAL A 207 3.63 -1.67 -9.41
C VAL A 207 3.24 -2.83 -10.31
N GLY A 208 2.18 -2.67 -11.10
CA GLY A 208 1.77 -3.69 -12.07
C GLY A 208 0.84 -3.12 -13.14
N CYS A 209 0.78 -3.77 -14.30
CA CYS A 209 -0.31 -3.49 -15.22
C CYS A 209 -1.64 -3.88 -14.58
N VAL A 210 -2.67 -3.06 -14.77
CA VAL A 210 -4.00 -3.30 -14.19
C VAL A 210 -4.52 -4.70 -14.51
N ASP A 211 -4.29 -5.18 -15.72
CA ASP A 211 -4.68 -6.52 -16.16
C ASP A 211 -3.92 -7.64 -15.43
N ALA A 212 -2.59 -7.48 -15.23
CA ALA A 212 -1.78 -8.43 -14.48
C ALA A 212 -2.21 -8.52 -13.00
N LEU A 213 -2.45 -7.37 -12.36
CA LEU A 213 -2.96 -7.30 -11.00
C LEU A 213 -4.33 -7.97 -10.87
N LEU A 214 -5.26 -7.68 -11.78
CA LEU A 214 -6.58 -8.31 -11.81
C LEU A 214 -6.51 -9.80 -12.07
N LYS A 215 -5.63 -10.26 -12.98
CA LYS A 215 -5.41 -11.68 -13.27
C LYS A 215 -4.88 -12.42 -12.04
N MET A 216 -3.91 -11.83 -11.34
CA MET A 216 -3.35 -12.38 -10.10
C MET A 216 -4.42 -12.52 -9.02
N ILE A 217 -5.24 -11.46 -8.79
CA ILE A 217 -6.35 -11.51 -7.83
C ILE A 217 -7.39 -12.56 -8.24
N ARG A 218 -7.76 -12.60 -9.50
CA ARG A 218 -8.73 -13.59 -10.01
C ARG A 218 -8.26 -15.02 -9.82
N ALA A 219 -6.97 -15.28 -9.99
CA ALA A 219 -6.39 -16.60 -9.77
C ALA A 219 -6.35 -16.99 -8.28
N ALA A 220 -6.06 -16.03 -7.40
CA ALA A 220 -5.96 -16.26 -5.95
C ALA A 220 -7.33 -16.27 -5.25
N MET A 221 -8.28 -15.43 -5.70
CA MET A 221 -9.56 -15.17 -5.04
C MET A 221 -10.71 -15.08 -6.07
N PRO A 222 -11.02 -16.19 -6.80
CA PRO A 222 -11.95 -16.17 -7.93
C PRO A 222 -13.37 -15.74 -7.54
N GLU A 223 -13.86 -16.15 -6.38
CA GLU A 223 -15.21 -15.81 -5.90
C GLU A 223 -15.34 -14.32 -5.58
N MET A 224 -14.36 -13.77 -4.87
CA MET A 224 -14.33 -12.33 -4.57
C MET A 224 -14.23 -11.51 -5.87
N TYR A 225 -13.37 -11.92 -6.78
CA TYR A 225 -13.27 -11.27 -8.10
C TYR A 225 -14.61 -11.27 -8.84
N ALA A 226 -15.28 -12.41 -8.89
CA ALA A 226 -16.58 -12.56 -9.56
C ALA A 226 -17.66 -11.67 -8.91
N ALA A 227 -17.68 -11.59 -7.58
CA ALA A 227 -18.61 -10.76 -6.83
C ALA A 227 -18.45 -9.26 -7.14
N PHE A 228 -17.21 -8.75 -7.16
CA PHE A 228 -16.92 -7.36 -7.53
C PHE A 228 -17.18 -7.08 -9.02
N ALA A 229 -16.85 -8.02 -9.90
CA ALA A 229 -17.10 -7.90 -11.33
C ALA A 229 -18.61 -7.85 -11.65
N ALA A 230 -19.43 -8.56 -10.90
CA ALA A 230 -20.89 -8.57 -11.07
C ALA A 230 -21.53 -7.19 -10.80
N ILE A 231 -20.97 -6.40 -9.90
CA ILE A 231 -21.48 -5.04 -9.61
C ILE A 231 -20.78 -3.94 -10.42
N ALA A 232 -19.79 -4.28 -11.26
CA ALA A 232 -19.07 -3.29 -12.07
C ALA A 232 -19.98 -2.40 -12.94
N PRO A 233 -21.12 -2.87 -13.50
CA PRO A 233 -22.04 -1.99 -14.21
C PRO A 233 -22.67 -0.88 -13.38
N ALA A 234 -22.66 -1.00 -12.04
CA ALA A 234 -23.14 0.05 -11.13
C ALA A 234 -22.11 1.13 -10.85
N TYR A 235 -20.82 0.91 -11.15
CA TYR A 235 -19.76 1.87 -10.86
C TYR A 235 -19.99 3.22 -11.55
N GLU A 236 -19.72 4.29 -10.85
CA GLU A 236 -19.94 5.70 -11.29
C GLU A 236 -21.41 6.03 -11.62
N THR A 237 -22.35 5.20 -11.20
CA THR A 237 -23.79 5.48 -11.29
C THR A 237 -24.38 5.81 -9.92
N ALA A 238 -25.63 6.27 -9.89
CA ALA A 238 -26.37 6.50 -8.65
C ALA A 238 -26.58 5.22 -7.80
N ASN A 239 -26.43 4.04 -8.40
CA ASN A 239 -26.61 2.74 -7.76
C ASN A 239 -25.32 2.19 -7.12
N GLU A 240 -24.15 2.80 -7.36
CA GLU A 240 -22.86 2.29 -6.88
C GLU A 240 -22.84 2.07 -5.37
N HIS A 241 -23.25 3.07 -4.60
CA HIS A 241 -23.25 2.99 -3.13
C HIS A 241 -24.11 1.83 -2.62
N LYS A 242 -25.29 1.63 -3.19
CA LYS A 242 -26.18 0.53 -2.81
C LYS A 242 -25.59 -0.82 -3.16
N ALA A 243 -25.07 -0.98 -4.37
CA ALA A 243 -24.44 -2.22 -4.84
C ALA A 243 -23.21 -2.59 -3.99
N LEU A 244 -22.37 -1.59 -3.63
CA LEU A 244 -21.23 -1.81 -2.74
C LEU A 244 -21.68 -2.19 -1.32
N ALA A 245 -22.71 -1.55 -0.77
CA ALA A 245 -23.21 -1.89 0.57
C ALA A 245 -23.73 -3.33 0.64
N GLU A 246 -24.47 -3.77 -0.37
CA GLU A 246 -24.95 -5.15 -0.51
C GLU A 246 -23.78 -6.13 -0.63
N LEU A 247 -22.80 -5.86 -1.50
CA LEU A 247 -21.61 -6.70 -1.69
C LEU A 247 -20.81 -6.82 -0.39
N TYR A 248 -20.49 -5.69 0.25
CA TYR A 248 -19.67 -5.67 1.49
C TYR A 248 -20.36 -6.35 2.67
N SER A 249 -21.69 -6.48 2.66
CA SER A 249 -22.41 -7.26 3.67
C SER A 249 -22.24 -8.77 3.53
N GLN A 250 -21.81 -9.24 2.34
CA GLN A 250 -21.73 -10.67 1.99
C GLN A 250 -20.29 -11.19 1.94
N ILE A 251 -19.30 -10.33 1.67
CA ILE A 251 -17.90 -10.74 1.58
C ILE A 251 -17.25 -10.86 2.96
N GLU A 252 -16.30 -11.76 3.07
CA GLU A 252 -15.44 -11.92 4.23
C GLU A 252 -14.27 -10.94 4.20
N ASP A 253 -13.62 -10.76 5.35
CA ASP A 253 -12.39 -9.98 5.47
C ASP A 253 -11.25 -10.67 4.71
N ALA A 254 -10.51 -9.88 3.92
CA ALA A 254 -9.45 -10.43 3.08
C ALA A 254 -8.19 -9.55 3.09
N ASN A 255 -7.08 -10.15 3.50
CA ASN A 255 -5.75 -9.53 3.49
C ASN A 255 -5.03 -9.85 2.18
N PHE A 256 -4.64 -8.82 1.44
CA PHE A 256 -3.99 -8.96 0.13
C PHE A 256 -2.63 -9.68 0.22
N SER A 257 -1.82 -9.37 1.22
CA SER A 257 -0.51 -10.02 1.40
C SER A 257 -0.65 -11.51 1.62
N HIS A 258 -1.59 -11.91 2.50
CA HIS A 258 -1.78 -13.31 2.86
C HIS A 258 -2.48 -14.12 1.76
N GLN A 259 -3.55 -13.57 1.17
CA GLN A 259 -4.42 -14.31 0.27
C GLN A 259 -4.06 -14.16 -1.21
N VAL A 260 -3.23 -13.15 -1.57
CA VAL A 260 -2.80 -12.94 -2.95
C VAL A 260 -1.27 -13.06 -3.07
N LEU A 261 -0.49 -12.22 -2.41
CA LEU A 261 0.98 -12.22 -2.57
C LEU A 261 1.62 -13.55 -2.13
N ALA A 262 1.20 -14.09 -0.99
CA ALA A 262 1.74 -15.35 -0.47
C ALA A 262 1.33 -16.58 -1.30
N VAL A 263 0.21 -16.49 -2.02
CA VAL A 263 -0.36 -17.59 -2.82
C VAL A 263 0.16 -17.58 -4.26
N ARG A 264 0.58 -16.41 -4.77
CA ARG A 264 0.98 -16.21 -6.17
C ARG A 264 2.41 -15.63 -6.30
N PRO A 265 3.43 -16.19 -5.63
CA PRO A 265 4.80 -15.68 -5.73
C PRO A 265 5.38 -15.74 -7.15
N GLU A 266 4.89 -16.65 -8.01
CA GLU A 266 5.32 -16.80 -9.40
C GLU A 266 4.95 -15.62 -10.30
N ASP A 267 3.94 -14.83 -9.93
CA ASP A 267 3.53 -13.62 -10.64
C ASP A 267 4.34 -12.38 -10.20
N LEU A 268 5.22 -12.53 -9.18
CA LEU A 268 5.88 -11.44 -8.52
C LEU A 268 7.35 -11.30 -8.92
N MET A 269 7.77 -10.05 -9.05
CA MET A 269 9.17 -9.64 -8.99
C MET A 269 9.37 -8.70 -7.80
N VAL A 270 10.60 -8.59 -7.32
CA VAL A 270 10.96 -7.64 -6.29
C VAL A 270 12.11 -6.77 -6.76
N MET A 271 11.98 -5.47 -6.54
CA MET A 271 13.06 -4.50 -6.65
C MET A 271 13.51 -4.08 -5.27
N ARG A 272 14.83 -4.20 -5.01
CA ARG A 272 15.42 -3.69 -3.77
C ARG A 272 15.47 -2.17 -3.82
N VAL A 273 14.85 -1.52 -2.85
CA VAL A 273 14.91 -0.08 -2.65
C VAL A 273 16.09 0.25 -1.74
N GLY A 274 16.83 1.30 -2.08
CA GLY A 274 17.93 1.81 -1.26
C GLY A 274 17.45 2.33 0.11
N ASP A 275 18.36 2.93 0.87
CA ASP A 275 18.01 3.56 2.16
C ASP A 275 17.28 4.88 1.91
N VAL A 276 15.98 4.81 1.82
CA VAL A 276 15.07 5.96 1.69
C VAL A 276 14.45 6.37 3.04
N GLY A 277 14.99 5.85 4.14
CA GLY A 277 14.49 6.13 5.48
C GLY A 277 13.06 5.67 5.72
N TRP A 278 12.66 4.54 5.14
CA TRP A 278 11.31 3.99 5.25
C TRP A 278 10.93 3.55 6.66
N SER A 279 9.67 3.77 7.03
CA SER A 279 9.02 3.20 8.22
C SER A 279 7.52 3.04 7.96
N ASP A 280 6.94 1.92 8.41
CA ASP A 280 5.49 1.71 8.39
C ASP A 280 4.75 2.47 9.50
N LEU A 281 5.49 3.04 10.47
CA LEU A 281 4.95 3.71 11.65
C LEU A 281 3.86 2.86 12.34
N GLY A 282 4.05 1.53 12.40
CA GLY A 282 3.03 0.58 12.85
C GLY A 282 2.89 0.48 14.36
N GLU A 283 3.88 0.94 15.11
CA GLU A 283 3.95 0.88 16.57
C GLU A 283 4.55 2.16 17.18
N PRO A 284 4.23 2.50 18.44
CA PRO A 284 4.77 3.70 19.09
C PRO A 284 6.30 3.78 19.04
N ASN A 285 7.00 2.69 19.30
CA ASN A 285 8.48 2.66 19.30
C ASN A 285 9.06 2.98 17.91
N ARG A 286 8.41 2.55 16.82
CA ARG A 286 8.85 2.88 15.45
C ARG A 286 8.62 4.35 15.12
N VAL A 287 7.53 4.93 15.62
CA VAL A 287 7.29 6.37 15.50
C VAL A 287 8.39 7.15 16.24
N LEU A 288 8.66 6.81 17.50
CA LEU A 288 9.69 7.47 18.31
C LEU A 288 11.09 7.34 17.71
N SER A 289 11.46 6.14 17.23
CA SER A 289 12.74 5.90 16.55
C SER A 289 12.86 6.71 15.25
N THR A 290 11.77 6.86 14.51
CA THR A 290 11.75 7.67 13.28
C THR A 290 11.91 9.15 13.62
N LEU A 291 11.20 9.67 14.62
CA LEU A 291 11.34 11.05 15.08
C LEU A 291 12.77 11.35 15.57
N ALA A 292 13.36 10.45 16.37
CA ALA A 292 14.73 10.58 16.84
C ALA A 292 15.74 10.64 15.69
N ARG A 293 15.58 9.78 14.66
CA ARG A 293 16.43 9.78 13.47
C ARG A 293 16.33 11.07 12.66
N LEU A 294 15.17 11.73 12.70
CA LEU A 294 14.92 13.02 12.04
C LEU A 294 15.40 14.23 12.88
N GLY A 295 15.89 14.02 14.10
CA GLY A 295 16.27 15.10 15.01
C GLY A 295 15.07 15.92 15.51
N VAL A 296 13.85 15.38 15.41
CA VAL A 296 12.63 16.05 15.87
C VAL A 296 12.44 15.76 17.35
N GLN A 297 12.67 16.79 18.20
CA GLN A 297 12.26 16.74 19.61
C GLN A 297 10.74 16.79 19.68
N SER A 298 10.09 15.70 20.08
CA SER A 298 8.65 15.67 20.25
C SER A 298 8.27 15.55 21.73
N GLU A 299 7.24 16.26 22.15
CA GLU A 299 6.61 16.09 23.48
C GLU A 299 6.15 14.63 23.69
N LEU A 300 5.94 13.88 22.60
CA LEU A 300 5.62 12.44 22.61
C LEU A 300 6.76 11.59 23.19
N ALA A 301 8.02 12.00 23.00
CA ALA A 301 9.17 11.29 23.57
C ALA A 301 9.27 11.52 25.09
N MET A 302 8.75 12.64 25.59
CA MET A 302 8.77 12.98 27.03
C MET A 302 7.65 12.34 27.84
N SER A 303 6.56 11.91 27.19
CA SER A 303 5.42 11.24 27.85
C SER A 303 5.52 9.71 27.86
N ALA A 304 6.55 9.14 27.23
CA ALA A 304 6.79 7.69 27.14
C ALA A 304 7.95 7.20 28.02
N SER A 305 8.62 8.09 28.73
CA SER A 305 9.63 7.83 29.78
C SER A 305 8.99 7.94 31.16
#